data_e38041f3eeb89fd21277eabb73522b30
#
_entry.id   e38041f3eeb89fd21277eabb73522b30
#
_cell.length_a   1.000
_cell.length_b   1.000
_cell.length_c   1.000
_cell.angle_alpha   90.00
_cell.angle_beta   90.00
_cell.angle_gamma   90.00
#
_symmetry.space_group_name_H-M   'P 1'
#
loop_
_entity.id
_entity.type
_entity.pdbx_description
1 polymer ?
#
loop_
_entity_poly.entity_id
_entity_poly.type
_entity_poly.pdbx_seq_one_letter_code
_entity_poly.pdbx_strand_id
1 'polypeptide(L)'
;MMYTVIDGNCFKNMLVGAYQLFQKKYEIINQLNVFPVPDGDTGNNMLNTLKSMYSMIAEVSPEEPVGIIAEKASAGAIMGARGNSGVILSQIIHGISRGLHGKKTASCGQMS
;
A
#
# COMPACT_ATOMS: atom_id res chain seq x y z
N MET A 1 -26.17 -7.85 12.21
CA MET A 1 -24.73 -7.81 11.91
C MET A 1 -24.41 -6.50 11.18
N MET A 2 -23.43 -5.82 11.67
CA MET A 2 -23.00 -4.59 11.01
C MET A 2 -21.87 -4.89 10.02
N TYR A 3 -22.03 -4.42 8.80
CA TYR A 3 -20.97 -4.51 7.80
C TYR A 3 -20.14 -3.23 7.86
N THR A 4 -18.84 -3.39 7.91
CA THR A 4 -17.94 -2.25 7.74
C THR A 4 -17.81 -1.98 6.24
N VAL A 5 -18.27 -0.81 5.83
CA VAL A 5 -18.14 -0.38 4.44
C VAL A 5 -17.00 0.63 4.37
N ILE A 6 -16.06 0.36 3.48
CA ILE A 6 -14.87 1.19 3.29
C ILE A 6 -15.09 2.03 2.02
N ASP A 7 -15.20 3.34 2.19
CA ASP A 7 -15.27 4.26 1.06
C ASP A 7 -13.85 4.73 0.69
N GLY A 8 -13.76 5.59 -0.33
CA GLY A 8 -12.48 6.09 -0.79
C GLY A 8 -11.71 6.84 0.29
N ASN A 9 -12.40 7.64 1.09
CA ASN A 9 -11.76 8.39 2.15
C ASN A 9 -11.16 7.46 3.20
N CYS A 10 -11.91 6.46 3.63
CA CYS A 10 -11.42 5.49 4.61
C CYS A 10 -10.24 4.70 4.05
N PHE A 11 -10.34 4.25 2.79
CA PHE A 11 -9.27 3.48 2.17
C PHE A 11 -8.00 4.31 2.03
N LYS A 12 -8.13 5.57 1.61
CA LYS A 12 -6.98 6.47 1.50
C LYS A 12 -6.31 6.65 2.86
N ASN A 13 -7.11 6.85 3.92
CA ASN A 13 -6.58 7.01 5.27
C ASN A 13 -5.86 5.75 5.74
N MET A 14 -6.36 4.56 5.37
CA MET A 14 -5.69 3.30 5.70
C MET A 14 -4.31 3.21 5.04
N LEU A 15 -4.22 3.60 3.78
CA LEU A 15 -2.95 3.58 3.05
C LEU A 15 -1.96 4.58 3.62
N VAL A 16 -2.42 5.79 3.92
CA VAL A 16 -1.57 6.82 4.53
C VAL A 16 -1.09 6.36 5.91
N GLY A 17 -1.99 5.77 6.70
CA GLY A 17 -1.63 5.24 8.01
C GLY A 17 -0.59 4.14 7.93
N ALA A 18 -0.72 3.25 6.95
CA ALA A 18 0.26 2.18 6.73
C ALA A 18 1.63 2.76 6.40
N TYR A 19 1.67 3.76 5.54
CA TYR A 19 2.93 4.43 5.19
C TYR A 19 3.55 5.09 6.42
N GLN A 20 2.75 5.81 7.21
CA GLN A 20 3.25 6.48 8.42
C GLN A 20 3.78 5.48 9.43
N LEU A 21 3.09 4.37 9.62
CA LEU A 21 3.55 3.33 10.52
C LEU A 21 4.87 2.75 10.03
N PHE A 22 4.98 2.52 8.74
CA PHE A 22 6.20 1.95 8.15
C PHE A 22 7.37 2.91 8.29
N GLN A 23 7.14 4.22 8.18
CA GLN A 23 8.20 5.20 8.41
C GLN A 23 8.81 5.08 9.80
N LYS A 24 8.03 4.63 10.78
CA LYS A 24 8.51 4.45 12.14
C LYS A 24 9.20 3.11 12.36
N LYS A 25 8.93 2.11 11.53
CA LYS A 25 9.33 0.73 11.78
C LYS A 25 10.34 0.17 10.78
N TYR A 26 10.67 0.91 9.73
CA TYR A 26 11.49 0.34 8.65
C TYR A 26 12.88 -0.07 9.13
N GLU A 27 13.44 0.63 10.11
CA GLU A 27 14.76 0.27 10.63
C GLU A 27 14.75 -1.07 11.36
N ILE A 28 13.65 -1.37 12.05
CA ILE A 28 13.49 -2.66 12.71
C ILE A 28 13.48 -3.77 11.66
N ILE A 29 12.80 -3.55 10.54
CA ILE A 29 12.75 -4.52 9.44
C ILE A 29 14.13 -4.70 8.83
N ASN A 30 14.89 -3.62 8.65
CA ASN A 30 16.27 -3.71 8.19
C ASN A 30 17.12 -4.57 9.12
N GLN A 31 16.96 -4.38 10.43
CA GLN A 31 17.72 -5.14 11.41
C GLN A 31 17.37 -6.62 11.41
N LEU A 32 16.14 -6.96 11.06
CA LEU A 32 15.70 -8.35 10.98
C LEU A 32 16.11 -9.03 9.68
N ASN A 33 16.55 -8.27 8.68
CA ASN A 33 16.95 -8.79 7.39
C ASN A 33 18.41 -9.27 7.42
N VAL A 34 18.63 -10.39 8.13
CA VAL A 34 19.98 -10.93 8.33
C VAL A 34 20.19 -12.24 7.61
N PHE A 35 19.18 -12.79 6.94
CA PHE A 35 19.28 -14.09 6.30
C PHE A 35 18.40 -14.13 5.05
N PRO A 36 18.86 -14.72 3.94
CA PRO A 36 20.16 -15.38 3.74
C PRO A 36 21.32 -14.41 3.51
N VAL A 37 21.03 -13.19 3.09
CA VAL A 37 22.04 -12.16 2.85
C VAL A 37 21.75 -10.98 3.79
N PRO A 38 22.67 -10.66 4.71
CA PRO A 38 22.43 -9.59 5.67
C PRO A 38 22.73 -8.21 5.08
N ASP A 39 22.03 -7.84 4.02
CA ASP A 39 22.20 -6.54 3.37
C ASP A 39 21.49 -5.40 4.09
N GLY A 40 20.49 -5.73 4.93
CA GLY A 40 19.87 -4.74 5.80
C GLY A 40 19.02 -3.69 5.11
N ASP A 41 18.59 -3.90 3.87
CA ASP A 41 17.86 -2.89 3.10
C ASP A 41 16.41 -3.24 2.78
N THR A 42 15.88 -4.33 3.33
CA THR A 42 14.50 -4.74 3.08
C THR A 42 13.51 -3.65 3.50
N GLY A 43 13.70 -3.09 4.70
CA GLY A 43 12.84 -2.02 5.19
C GLY A 43 12.94 -0.77 4.33
N ASN A 44 14.15 -0.41 3.89
CA ASN A 44 14.34 0.74 3.00
C ASN A 44 13.62 0.55 1.68
N ASN A 45 13.71 -0.63 1.10
CA ASN A 45 13.07 -0.93 -0.19
C ASN A 45 11.55 -0.87 -0.08
N MET A 46 10.99 -1.43 0.99
CA MET A 46 9.56 -1.36 1.23
C MET A 46 9.10 0.07 1.51
N LEU A 47 9.88 0.82 2.29
CA LEU A 47 9.56 2.21 2.59
C LEU A 47 9.53 3.05 1.33
N ASN A 48 10.51 2.89 0.44
CA ASN A 48 10.56 3.64 -0.81
C ASN A 48 9.36 3.31 -1.71
N THR A 49 8.94 2.05 -1.72
CA THR A 49 7.76 1.63 -2.47
C THR A 49 6.50 2.30 -1.92
N LEU A 50 6.34 2.33 -0.60
CA LEU A 50 5.20 2.97 0.04
C LEU A 50 5.23 4.49 -0.11
N LYS A 51 6.42 5.08 -0.09
CA LYS A 51 6.57 6.52 -0.32
C LYS A 51 6.11 6.91 -1.71
N SER A 52 6.46 6.13 -2.71
CA SER A 52 6.00 6.36 -4.08
C SER A 52 4.49 6.19 -4.19
N MET A 53 3.92 5.17 -3.53
CA MET A 53 2.48 4.99 -3.45
C MET A 53 1.82 6.23 -2.83
N TYR A 54 2.35 6.69 -1.70
CA TYR A 54 1.80 7.86 -1.00
C TYR A 54 1.80 9.09 -1.91
N SER A 55 2.87 9.29 -2.67
CA SER A 55 2.96 10.45 -3.58
C SER A 55 1.83 10.47 -4.60
N MET A 56 1.43 9.29 -5.07
CA MET A 56 0.34 9.20 -6.06
C MET A 56 -1.02 9.43 -5.43
N ILE A 57 -1.26 8.87 -4.23
CA ILE A 57 -2.59 8.97 -3.63
C ILE A 57 -2.81 10.29 -2.89
N ALA A 58 -1.75 11.00 -2.54
CA ALA A 58 -1.87 12.25 -1.79
C ALA A 58 -2.68 13.31 -2.56
N GLU A 59 -2.59 13.28 -3.88
CA GLU A 59 -3.28 14.23 -4.75
C GLU A 59 -4.68 13.79 -5.15
N VAL A 60 -5.05 12.54 -4.82
CA VAL A 60 -6.36 12.01 -5.18
C VAL A 60 -7.39 12.47 -4.16
N SER A 61 -8.54 12.94 -4.65
CA SER A 61 -9.62 13.35 -3.76
C SER A 61 -10.11 12.18 -2.91
N PRO A 62 -10.34 12.37 -1.60
CA PRO A 62 -10.90 11.31 -0.76
C PRO A 62 -12.32 10.94 -1.13
N GLU A 63 -12.96 11.72 -1.99
CA GLU A 63 -14.32 11.42 -2.46
C GLU A 63 -14.32 10.46 -3.66
N GLU A 64 -13.15 10.18 -4.22
CA GLU A 64 -13.05 9.25 -5.33
C GLU A 64 -13.46 7.84 -4.90
N PRO A 65 -13.99 7.03 -5.84
CA PRO A 65 -14.28 5.62 -5.54
C PRO A 65 -13.06 4.87 -5.05
N VAL A 66 -13.29 3.89 -4.19
CA VAL A 66 -12.18 3.10 -3.62
C VAL A 66 -11.34 2.42 -4.70
N GLY A 67 -11.98 2.00 -5.80
CA GLY A 67 -11.27 1.36 -6.91
C GLY A 67 -10.28 2.30 -7.59
N ILE A 68 -10.63 3.58 -7.71
CA ILE A 68 -9.75 4.58 -8.31
C ILE A 68 -8.56 4.88 -7.40
N ILE A 69 -8.79 5.00 -6.11
CA ILE A 69 -7.71 5.24 -5.15
C ILE A 69 -6.75 4.05 -5.14
N ALA A 70 -7.29 2.82 -5.16
CA ALA A 70 -6.46 1.62 -5.21
C ALA A 70 -5.64 1.55 -6.50
N GLU A 71 -6.22 1.96 -7.61
CA GLU A 71 -5.53 2.01 -8.91
C GLU A 71 -4.34 2.95 -8.87
N LYS A 72 -4.54 4.14 -8.30
CA LYS A 72 -3.46 5.12 -8.15
C LYS A 72 -2.39 4.63 -7.19
N ALA A 73 -2.79 3.98 -6.10
CA ALA A 73 -1.85 3.38 -5.14
C ALA A 73 -0.99 2.31 -5.83
N SER A 74 -1.62 1.46 -6.62
CA SER A 74 -0.92 0.41 -7.36
C SER A 74 0.08 1.01 -8.34
N ALA A 75 -0.32 2.00 -9.11
CA ALA A 75 0.56 2.66 -10.06
C ALA A 75 1.77 3.26 -9.37
N GLY A 76 1.55 3.96 -8.25
CA GLY A 76 2.64 4.56 -7.49
C GLY A 76 3.59 3.54 -6.92
N ALA A 77 3.04 2.45 -6.36
CA ALA A 77 3.86 1.38 -5.78
C ALA A 77 4.72 0.71 -6.84
N ILE A 78 4.14 0.41 -8.01
CA ILE A 78 4.88 -0.24 -9.10
C ILE A 78 6.00 0.67 -9.60
N MET A 79 5.73 1.96 -9.77
CA MET A 79 6.72 2.91 -10.25
C MET A 79 7.90 3.07 -9.30
N GLY A 80 7.65 2.94 -8.00
CA GLY A 80 8.67 3.13 -6.97
C GLY A 80 9.22 1.85 -6.39
N ALA A 81 8.82 0.68 -6.91
CA ALA A 81 9.25 -0.59 -6.34
C ALA A 81 10.77 -0.75 -6.44
N ARG A 82 11.37 -1.13 -5.31
CA ARG A 82 12.81 -1.33 -5.22
C ARG A 82 13.11 -2.62 -4.51
N GLY A 83 14.05 -3.40 -5.07
CA GLY A 83 14.45 -4.67 -4.51
C GLY A 83 13.34 -5.69 -4.57
N ASN A 84 13.64 -6.91 -4.13
CA ASN A 84 12.65 -7.99 -4.16
C ASN A 84 11.47 -7.71 -3.24
N SER A 85 11.73 -7.19 -2.05
CA SER A 85 10.68 -6.89 -1.08
C SER A 85 9.75 -5.79 -1.59
N GLY A 86 10.30 -4.76 -2.23
CA GLY A 86 9.50 -3.68 -2.80
C GLY A 86 8.63 -4.17 -3.95
N VAL A 87 9.19 -5.03 -4.81
CA VAL A 87 8.42 -5.61 -5.92
C VAL A 87 7.28 -6.48 -5.39
N ILE A 88 7.55 -7.31 -4.38
CA ILE A 88 6.50 -8.14 -3.78
C ILE A 88 5.39 -7.25 -3.20
N LEU A 89 5.77 -6.21 -2.47
CA LEU A 89 4.79 -5.29 -1.89
C LEU A 89 3.96 -4.61 -2.98
N SER A 90 4.59 -4.18 -4.08
CA SER A 90 3.87 -3.55 -5.19
C SER A 90 2.86 -4.51 -5.82
N GLN A 91 3.19 -5.80 -5.90
CA GLN A 91 2.28 -6.80 -6.44
C GLN A 91 1.10 -7.07 -5.50
N ILE A 92 1.31 -7.01 -4.19
CA ILE A 92 0.23 -7.11 -3.22
C ILE A 92 -0.74 -5.94 -3.41
N ILE A 93 -0.22 -4.73 -3.51
CA ILE A 93 -1.04 -3.54 -3.72
C ILE A 93 -1.79 -3.63 -5.05
N HIS A 94 -1.12 -4.11 -6.09
CA HIS A 94 -1.75 -4.32 -7.41
C HIS A 94 -2.90 -5.32 -7.31
N GLY A 95 -2.72 -6.40 -6.56
CA GLY A 95 -3.79 -7.39 -6.36
C GLY A 95 -5.00 -6.79 -5.67
N ILE A 96 -4.78 -5.93 -4.68
CA ILE A 96 -5.87 -5.22 -4.00
C ILE A 96 -6.60 -4.32 -5.01
N SER A 97 -5.84 -3.61 -5.85
CA SER A 97 -6.40 -2.73 -6.87
C SER A 97 -7.30 -3.50 -7.84
N ARG A 98 -6.85 -4.67 -8.28
CA ARG A 98 -7.64 -5.50 -9.20
C ARG A 98 -8.93 -5.98 -8.54
N GLY A 99 -8.86 -6.34 -7.25
CA GLY A 99 -10.03 -6.78 -6.51
C GLY A 99 -11.06 -5.68 -6.29
N LEU A 100 -10.64 -4.42 -6.29
CA LEU A 100 -11.51 -3.27 -6.06
C LEU A 100 -11.87 -2.54 -7.35
N HIS A 101 -11.43 -3.03 -8.50
CA HIS A 101 -11.65 -2.37 -9.78
C HIS A 101 -13.13 -2.08 -10.01
N GLY A 102 -13.45 -0.83 -10.33
CA GLY A 102 -14.81 -0.41 -10.63
C GLY A 102 -15.70 -0.22 -9.42
N LYS A 103 -15.22 -0.45 -8.21
CA LYS A 103 -16.03 -0.34 -7.00
C LYS A 103 -15.92 1.06 -6.40
N LYS A 104 -17.04 1.53 -5.84
CA LYS A 104 -17.05 2.80 -5.10
C LYS A 104 -16.68 2.59 -3.65
N THR A 105 -17.09 1.46 -3.08
CA THR A 105 -16.84 1.08 -1.69
C THR A 105 -16.48 -0.38 -1.64
N ALA A 106 -15.94 -0.81 -0.50
CA ALA A 106 -15.61 -2.20 -0.26
C ALA A 106 -16.14 -2.60 1.11
N SER A 107 -16.57 -3.85 1.21
CA SER A 107 -16.90 -4.46 2.50
C SER A 107 -15.82 -5.46 2.86
N CYS A 108 -15.85 -5.96 4.10
CA CYS A 108 -14.88 -6.97 4.54
C CYS A 108 -14.83 -8.17 3.61
N GLY A 109 -16.00 -8.63 3.13
CA GLY A 109 -16.07 -9.77 2.23
C GLY A 109 -15.48 -9.50 0.85
N GLN A 110 -15.44 -8.25 0.42
CA GLN A 110 -14.91 -7.87 -0.88
C GLN A 110 -13.40 -7.65 -0.85
N MET A 111 -12.86 -7.43 0.34
CA MET A 111 -11.43 -7.17 0.49
C MET A 111 -10.62 -8.43 0.76
N SER A 112 -11.28 -9.49 1.10
CA SER A 112 -10.60 -10.77 1.38
C SER A 112 -10.38 -11.64 0.09
#